data_2082a4338144fd1d70308c80c032962a
#
_entry.id   2082a4338144fd1d70308c80c032962a
#
_cell.length_a   1.000
_cell.length_b   1.000
_cell.length_c   1.000
_cell.angle_alpha   90.00
_cell.angle_beta   90.00
_cell.angle_gamma   90.00
#
_symmetry.space_group_name_H-M   'P 1'
#
loop_
_entity.id
_entity.type
_entity.pdbx_description
1 polymer ?
#
loop_
_entity_poly.entity_id
_entity_poly.type
_entity_poly.pdbx_seq_one_letter_code
_entity_poly.pdbx_strand_id
1 'polypeptide(L)' 'MRICDWCNKEIEEGYLADDYYVMCEDCRLEIYDEKEFNNKYYEGEIFWTTFYE' A
#
# COMPACT_ATOMS: atom_id res chain seq x y z
N MET A 1 13.84 -3.72 -1.48
CA MET A 1 12.81 -3.79 -0.42
C MET A 1 12.47 -2.42 0.13
N ARG A 2 11.26 -2.28 0.62
CA ARG A 2 10.81 -1.05 1.26
C ARG A 2 10.23 -1.39 2.62
N ILE A 3 10.10 -0.38 3.44
CA ILE A 3 9.55 -0.55 4.78
C ILE A 3 8.16 0.06 4.82
N CYS A 4 7.19 -0.70 5.33
CA CYS A 4 5.84 -0.19 5.49
C CYS A 4 5.86 1.04 6.42
N ASP A 5 5.23 2.13 5.96
CA ASP A 5 5.24 3.38 6.71
C ASP A 5 4.39 3.33 7.98
N TRP A 6 3.59 2.30 8.15
CA TRP A 6 2.71 2.17 9.32
C TRP A 6 3.22 1.19 10.34
N CYS A 7 3.61 -0.01 9.91
CA CYS A 7 4.06 -1.04 10.85
C CYS A 7 5.57 -1.25 10.85
N ASN A 8 6.29 -0.57 9.98
CA ASN A 8 7.74 -0.65 9.85
C ASN A 8 8.25 -2.05 9.50
N LYS A 9 7.40 -2.84 8.87
CA LYS A 9 7.77 -4.17 8.43
C LYS A 9 8.45 -4.10 7.07
N GLU A 10 9.51 -4.85 6.90
CA GLU A 10 10.21 -4.94 5.63
C GLU A 10 9.41 -5.78 4.65
N ILE A 11 9.15 -5.25 3.46
CA ILE A 11 8.35 -5.94 2.44
C ILE A 11 9.01 -5.81 1.07
N GLU A 12 8.83 -6.83 0.26
CA GLU A 12 9.33 -6.85 -1.12
C GLU A 12 8.25 -6.41 -2.10
N GLU A 13 6.99 -6.55 -1.72
CA GLU A 13 5.86 -6.11 -2.53
C GLU A 13 4.76 -5.63 -1.62
N GLY A 14 3.92 -4.76 -2.13
CA GLY A 14 2.83 -4.20 -1.35
C GLY A 14 2.14 -3.09 -2.11
N TYR A 15 1.42 -2.26 -1.37
CA TYR A 15 0.66 -1.16 -1.95
C TYR A 15 1.44 0.15 -1.85
N LEU A 16 1.34 0.94 -2.90
CA LEU A 16 1.93 2.28 -2.90
C LEU A 16 0.80 3.28 -3.05
N ALA A 17 0.67 4.18 -2.09
CA ALA A 17 -0.36 5.20 -2.08
C ALA A 17 0.23 6.56 -2.44
N ASP A 18 -0.39 7.24 -3.40
CA ASP A 18 0.00 8.58 -3.86
C ASP A 18 1.47 8.66 -4.30
N ASP A 19 2.03 7.54 -4.77
CA ASP A 19 3.45 7.41 -5.14
C ASP A 19 4.41 7.79 -4.01
N TYR A 20 3.93 7.77 -2.77
CA TYR A 20 4.71 8.20 -1.62
C TYR A 20 4.66 7.19 -0.48
N TYR A 21 3.48 6.78 -0.07
CA TYR A 21 3.30 5.92 1.10
C TYR A 21 3.36 4.45 0.72
N VAL A 22 4.16 3.69 1.46
CA VAL A 22 4.27 2.25 1.29
C VAL A 22 3.44 1.57 2.37
N MET A 23 2.59 0.64 1.96
CA MET A 23 1.74 -0.10 2.89
C MET A 23 1.85 -1.60 2.63
N CYS A 24 1.95 -2.39 3.68
CA CYS A 24 1.80 -3.82 3.53
C CYS A 24 0.30 -4.15 3.42
N GLU A 25 0.01 -5.37 2.99
CA GLU A 25 -1.37 -5.79 2.81
C GLU A 25 -2.20 -5.65 4.10
N ASP A 26 -1.61 -6.04 5.23
CA ASP A 26 -2.31 -5.95 6.51
C ASP A 26 -2.65 -4.52 6.89
N CYS A 27 -1.71 -3.59 6.69
CA CYS A 27 -1.95 -2.19 6.99
C CYS A 27 -3.01 -1.61 6.06
N ARG A 28 -3.00 -2.00 4.79
CA ARG A 28 -4.02 -1.55 3.87
C ARG A 28 -5.41 -1.97 4.35
N LEU A 29 -5.54 -3.20 4.83
CA LEU A 29 -6.82 -3.70 5.32
C LEU A 29 -7.30 -2.96 6.58
N GLU A 30 -6.38 -2.46 7.38
CA GLU A 30 -6.72 -1.70 8.58
C GLU A 30 -7.01 -0.22 8.31
N ILE A 31 -6.24 0.38 7.39
CA ILE A 31 -6.33 1.81 7.11
C ILE A 31 -7.53 2.13 6.23
N TYR A 32 -7.77 1.30 5.24
CA TYR A 32 -8.85 1.50 4.28
C TYR A 32 -9.86 0.37 4.40
N ASP A 33 -11.14 0.72 4.44
CA ASP A 33 -12.17 -0.31 4.30
C ASP A 33 -12.27 -0.71 2.83
N GLU A 34 -13.07 -1.73 2.56
CA GLU A 34 -13.21 -2.26 1.22
C GLU A 34 -13.69 -1.21 0.22
N LYS A 35 -14.65 -0.40 0.63
CA LYS A 35 -15.23 0.62 -0.24
C LYS A 35 -14.23 1.72 -0.55
N GLU A 36 -13.56 2.24 0.46
CA GLU A 36 -12.54 3.28 0.27
C GLU A 36 -11.40 2.78 -0.59
N PHE A 37 -10.93 1.57 -0.31
CA PHE A 37 -9.83 1.01 -1.08
C PHE A 37 -10.21 0.85 -2.54
N ASN A 38 -11.40 0.32 -2.81
CA ASN A 38 -11.85 0.12 -4.19
C ASN A 38 -11.91 1.43 -4.95
N ASN A 39 -12.38 2.50 -4.31
CA ASN A 39 -12.44 3.82 -4.93
C ASN A 39 -11.06 4.35 -5.26
N LYS A 40 -10.13 4.24 -4.31
CA LYS A 40 -8.77 4.74 -4.52
C LYS A 40 -8.01 3.91 -5.54
N TYR A 41 -8.23 2.62 -5.54
CA TYR A 41 -7.61 1.74 -6.52
C TYR A 41 -8.12 2.05 -7.92
N TYR A 42 -9.40 2.27 -8.05
CA TYR A 42 -10.02 2.62 -9.32
C TYR A 42 -9.48 3.95 -9.86
N GLU A 43 -9.28 4.91 -8.98
CA GLU A 43 -8.75 6.23 -9.37
C GLU A 43 -7.25 6.22 -9.60
N GLY A 44 -6.58 5.13 -9.26
CA GLY A 44 -5.14 5.01 -9.45
C GLY A 44 -4.32 5.62 -8.33
N GLU A 45 -4.93 5.98 -7.23
CA GLU A 45 -4.22 6.54 -6.07
C GLU A 45 -3.47 5.49 -5.28
N ILE A 46 -3.96 4.25 -5.29
CA ILE A 46 -3.31 3.12 -4.63
C ILE A 46 -3.14 2.01 -5.65
N PHE A 47 -1.98 1.41 -5.69
CA PHE A 47 -1.76 0.27 -6.57
C PHE A 47 -0.75 -0.70 -5.96
N TRP A 48 -0.85 -1.96 -6.37
CA TRP A 48 0.07 -3.01 -5.95
C TRP A 48 1.32 -2.94 -6.81
N THR A 49 2.47 -3.03 -6.18
CA THR A 49 3.73 -2.99 -6.89
C THR A 49 4.78 -3.80 -6.14
N THR A 50 5.90 -4.03 -6.81
CA THR A 50 7.05 -4.69 -6.19
C THR A 50 8.16 -3.65 -5.99
N PHE A 51 8.91 -3.82 -4.92
CA PHE A 51 9.96 -2.89 -4.53
C PHE A 51 11.32 -3.55 -4.71
N TYR A 52 11.89 -3.37 -5.87
CA TYR A 52 13.23 -3.85 -6.15
C TYR A 52 14.26 -2.78 -5.82
N GLU A 53 15.42 -3.25 -5.45
CA GLU A 53 16.57 -2.37 -5.27
C GLU A 53 17.48 -2.43 -6.48
#